data_bad04c8ad87569a8ede87e4a163f371f
#
_entry.id   bad04c8ad87569a8ede87e4a163f371f
#
_cell.length_a   1.000
_cell.length_b   1.000
_cell.length_c   1.000
_cell.angle_alpha   90.00
_cell.angle_beta   90.00
_cell.angle_gamma   90.00
#
_symmetry.space_group_name_H-M   'P 1'
#
loop_
_entity.id
_entity.type
_entity.pdbx_description
1 polymer ?
#
loop_
_entity_poly.entity_id
_entity_poly.type
_entity_poly.pdbx_seq_one_letter_code
_entity_poly.pdbx_strand_id
1 'polypeptide(L)'
;MGYRESKVQCLAVMIVILCIVGTSWGAQPTKVRMSYSSRSNSNTPFVIALRKGFFAEEGMDVEMIQVNPRLGATALLNGDIDFTATFGTTLRGIVGGFPIKFVAVSVKKSEHFLIVRPEIKEIRDLNGKKLGVATLFGSDQKAAEEMIRSKGFSPNMIKPIALGESPVRAQALRSGLVDAISVSSPFDLTLQTEGFRALAGPKDIDMALPTSGIAVATRLLQQNPQHIKRVVRALMKAHRFVFENRKETVPQMIRYLEQSPEVAERSYDLVVNSLSRNGEITDQEWEALTEKKKTADEVRDFTLLREVQKELKIR
;
A
#
# COMPACT_ATOMS: atom_id res chain seq x y z
N MET A 1 26.28 20.92 -70.71
CA MET A 1 26.64 19.71 -69.92
C MET A 1 26.57 19.92 -68.42
N GLY A 2 26.11 21.08 -67.92
CA GLY A 2 26.11 21.44 -66.48
C GLY A 2 24.79 21.33 -65.72
N TYR A 3 23.66 20.93 -66.39
CA TYR A 3 22.31 20.99 -65.76
C TYR A 3 21.76 19.65 -65.25
N ARG A 4 22.50 18.58 -65.55
CA ARG A 4 22.08 17.20 -65.16
C ARG A 4 22.71 16.74 -63.81
N GLU A 5 23.87 17.28 -63.43
CA GLU A 5 24.56 16.87 -62.19
C GLU A 5 23.95 17.52 -60.94
N SER A 6 23.39 18.77 -61.04
CA SER A 6 22.79 19.45 -59.92
C SER A 6 21.49 18.81 -59.41
N LYS A 7 20.71 18.14 -60.30
CA LYS A 7 19.45 17.48 -59.90
C LYS A 7 19.69 16.14 -59.19
N VAL A 8 20.79 15.45 -59.48
CA VAL A 8 21.14 14.18 -58.85
C VAL A 8 21.70 14.43 -57.44
N GLN A 9 22.47 15.52 -57.23
CA GLN A 9 22.97 15.89 -55.92
C GLN A 9 21.85 16.37 -54.97
N CYS A 10 20.85 17.13 -55.45
CA CYS A 10 19.69 17.52 -54.64
C CYS A 10 18.81 16.32 -54.28
N LEU A 11 18.66 15.31 -55.13
CA LEU A 11 17.89 14.12 -54.84
C LEU A 11 18.60 13.22 -53.82
N ALA A 12 19.91 13.11 -53.85
CA ALA A 12 20.71 12.34 -52.89
C ALA A 12 20.69 12.95 -51.47
N VAL A 13 20.75 14.30 -51.38
CA VAL A 13 20.62 15.01 -50.09
C VAL A 13 19.23 14.89 -49.49
N MET A 14 18.18 14.87 -50.31
CA MET A 14 16.81 14.74 -49.86
C MET A 14 16.48 13.32 -49.35
N ILE A 15 17.11 12.28 -49.92
CA ILE A 15 16.98 10.89 -49.47
C ILE A 15 17.73 10.64 -48.16
N VAL A 16 18.88 11.29 -47.95
CA VAL A 16 19.62 11.17 -46.66
C VAL A 16 18.93 11.86 -45.51
N ILE A 17 18.16 12.95 -45.74
CA ILE A 17 17.39 13.63 -44.70
C ILE A 17 16.11 12.85 -44.34
N LEU A 18 15.54 12.07 -45.26
CA LEU A 18 14.37 11.24 -44.98
C LEU A 18 14.70 9.97 -44.15
N CYS A 19 15.96 9.54 -44.11
CA CYS A 19 16.38 8.36 -43.30
C CYS A 19 16.69 8.68 -41.84
N ILE A 20 16.68 9.94 -41.43
CA ILE A 20 16.95 10.37 -40.02
C ILE A 20 15.69 10.61 -39.21
N VAL A 21 14.48 10.53 -39.82
CA VAL A 21 13.26 10.40 -39.04
C VAL A 21 13.18 8.93 -38.55
N GLY A 22 14.12 8.57 -37.70
CA GLY A 22 14.08 7.37 -36.92
C GLY A 22 12.76 7.39 -36.16
N THR A 23 11.84 6.56 -36.55
CA THR A 23 10.67 6.23 -35.72
C THR A 23 11.21 5.78 -34.38
N SER A 24 11.25 6.71 -33.42
CA SER A 24 11.36 6.35 -32.02
C SER A 24 10.12 5.49 -31.73
N TRP A 25 10.20 4.23 -31.98
CA TRP A 25 9.25 3.26 -31.43
C TRP A 25 9.47 3.35 -29.93
N GLY A 26 8.70 4.20 -29.28
CA GLY A 26 8.63 4.22 -27.82
C GLY A 26 8.36 2.79 -27.39
N ALA A 27 9.28 2.22 -26.62
CA ALA A 27 9.09 0.88 -26.08
C ALA A 27 7.72 0.81 -25.44
N GLN A 28 6.91 -0.19 -25.80
CA GLN A 28 5.59 -0.38 -25.19
C GLN A 28 5.74 -0.45 -23.66
N PRO A 29 4.91 0.27 -22.92
CA PRO A 29 5.01 0.26 -21.47
C PRO A 29 4.86 -1.16 -20.93
N THR A 30 5.70 -1.51 -19.98
CA THR A 30 5.65 -2.83 -19.33
C THR A 30 4.38 -2.91 -18.48
N LYS A 31 3.52 -3.86 -18.76
CA LYS A 31 2.34 -4.12 -17.92
C LYS A 31 2.75 -4.65 -16.56
N VAL A 32 2.15 -4.11 -15.52
CA VAL A 32 2.42 -4.46 -14.11
C VAL A 32 1.10 -4.66 -13.40
N ARG A 33 0.91 -5.82 -12.79
CA ARG A 33 -0.27 -6.14 -11.97
C ARG A 33 0.11 -6.03 -10.50
N MET A 34 -0.49 -5.06 -9.81
CA MET A 34 -0.24 -4.82 -8.40
C MET A 34 -1.52 -5.03 -7.59
N SER A 35 -1.49 -5.95 -6.63
CA SER A 35 -2.65 -6.19 -5.79
C SER A 35 -2.68 -5.33 -4.54
N TYR A 36 -3.89 -5.06 -4.06
CA TYR A 36 -4.18 -4.48 -2.76
C TYR A 36 -5.40 -5.18 -2.13
N SER A 37 -5.55 -5.13 -0.81
CA SER A 37 -6.58 -5.90 -0.10
C SER A 37 -7.93 -5.21 -0.04
N SER A 38 -7.96 -3.90 0.08
CA SER A 38 -9.17 -3.10 0.25
C SER A 38 -8.91 -1.66 -0.16
N ARG A 39 -9.93 -0.97 -0.67
CA ARG A 39 -9.86 0.48 -0.90
C ARG A 39 -9.76 1.20 0.45
N SER A 40 -8.67 1.92 0.67
CA SER A 40 -8.40 2.66 1.90
C SER A 40 -7.41 3.79 1.66
N ASN A 41 -7.26 4.68 2.63
CA ASN A 41 -6.27 5.76 2.57
C ASN A 41 -4.82 5.25 2.54
N SER A 42 -4.53 4.03 3.04
CA SER A 42 -3.21 3.40 2.92
C SER A 42 -2.74 3.21 1.47
N ASN A 43 -3.66 3.24 0.50
CA ASN A 43 -3.32 3.14 -0.93
C ASN A 43 -3.02 4.50 -1.57
N THR A 44 -3.15 5.60 -0.84
CA THR A 44 -2.94 6.96 -1.39
C THR A 44 -1.64 7.10 -2.17
N PRO A 45 -0.45 6.64 -1.70
CA PRO A 45 0.78 6.75 -2.47
C PRO A 45 0.74 6.02 -3.81
N PHE A 46 0.12 4.84 -3.86
CA PHE A 46 0.00 4.06 -5.11
C PHE A 46 -0.96 4.75 -6.10
N VAL A 47 -2.07 5.29 -5.59
CA VAL A 47 -3.02 6.08 -6.40
C VAL A 47 -2.37 7.34 -6.95
N ILE A 48 -1.55 8.02 -6.15
CA ILE A 48 -0.76 9.17 -6.58
C ILE A 48 0.27 8.74 -7.63
N ALA A 49 1.00 7.64 -7.42
CA ALA A 49 1.97 7.14 -8.41
C ALA A 49 1.30 6.86 -9.76
N LEU A 50 0.10 6.29 -9.75
CA LEU A 50 -0.67 6.01 -10.95
C LEU A 50 -1.19 7.30 -11.62
N ARG A 51 -1.90 8.14 -10.86
CA ARG A 51 -2.62 9.30 -11.43
C ARG A 51 -1.74 10.50 -11.76
N LYS A 52 -0.57 10.62 -11.10
CA LYS A 52 0.45 11.63 -11.41
C LYS A 52 1.47 11.15 -12.45
N GLY A 53 1.30 9.93 -12.96
CA GLY A 53 2.12 9.38 -14.02
C GLY A 53 3.51 8.89 -13.60
N PHE A 54 3.81 8.76 -12.29
CA PHE A 54 5.13 8.31 -11.84
C PHE A 54 5.47 6.88 -12.29
N PHE A 55 4.47 6.02 -12.43
CA PHE A 55 4.66 4.71 -13.05
C PHE A 55 4.91 4.82 -14.56
N ALA A 56 4.18 5.70 -15.25
CA ALA A 56 4.37 5.93 -16.67
C ALA A 56 5.76 6.53 -17.00
N GLU A 57 6.27 7.45 -16.16
CA GLU A 57 7.65 7.98 -16.27
C GLU A 57 8.70 6.87 -16.20
N GLU A 58 8.42 5.79 -15.47
CA GLU A 58 9.28 4.60 -15.39
C GLU A 58 8.99 3.57 -16.50
N GLY A 59 8.17 3.93 -17.51
CA GLY A 59 7.81 3.06 -18.63
C GLY A 59 6.90 1.88 -18.24
N MET A 60 6.02 2.09 -17.25
CA MET A 60 5.11 1.04 -16.75
C MET A 60 3.65 1.43 -16.91
N ASP A 61 2.85 0.46 -17.32
CA ASP A 61 1.38 0.49 -17.28
C ASP A 61 0.90 -0.38 -16.11
N VAL A 62 0.54 0.28 -14.99
CA VAL A 62 0.21 -0.40 -13.74
C VAL A 62 -1.28 -0.57 -13.59
N GLU A 63 -1.71 -1.80 -13.47
CA GLU A 63 -3.07 -2.18 -13.09
C GLU A 63 -3.14 -2.49 -11.60
N MET A 64 -3.97 -1.73 -10.87
CA MET A 64 -4.24 -1.96 -9.46
C MET A 64 -5.42 -2.92 -9.31
N ILE A 65 -5.18 -4.13 -8.78
CA ILE A 65 -6.16 -5.20 -8.69
C ILE A 65 -6.53 -5.44 -7.22
N GLN A 66 -7.81 -5.37 -6.90
CA GLN A 66 -8.27 -5.73 -5.57
C GLN A 66 -8.35 -7.26 -5.46
N VAL A 67 -7.58 -7.81 -4.50
CA VAL A 67 -7.48 -9.26 -4.28
C VAL A 67 -7.77 -9.56 -2.82
N ASN A 68 -8.58 -10.60 -2.58
CA ASN A 68 -8.80 -11.07 -1.21
C ASN A 68 -7.46 -11.33 -0.51
N PRO A 69 -7.21 -10.76 0.67
CA PRO A 69 -5.91 -10.86 1.34
C PRO A 69 -5.39 -12.29 1.53
N ARG A 70 -6.28 -13.28 1.63
CA ARG A 70 -5.89 -14.69 1.77
C ARG A 70 -5.29 -15.27 0.49
N LEU A 71 -5.65 -14.71 -0.66
CA LEU A 71 -5.21 -15.21 -1.98
C LEU A 71 -3.99 -14.43 -2.52
N GLY A 72 -3.74 -13.21 -2.00
CA GLY A 72 -2.73 -12.31 -2.54
C GLY A 72 -1.32 -12.92 -2.59
N ALA A 73 -0.88 -13.59 -1.52
CA ALA A 73 0.44 -14.23 -1.50
C ALA A 73 0.54 -15.40 -2.49
N THR A 74 -0.51 -16.20 -2.62
CA THR A 74 -0.56 -17.32 -3.60
C THR A 74 -0.56 -16.78 -5.04
N ALA A 75 -1.36 -15.77 -5.34
CA ALA A 75 -1.39 -15.12 -6.66
C ALA A 75 -0.02 -14.53 -7.03
N LEU A 76 0.71 -13.96 -6.05
CA LEU A 76 2.08 -13.47 -6.25
C LEU A 76 3.06 -14.61 -6.58
N LEU A 77 2.97 -15.73 -5.88
CA LEU A 77 3.82 -16.91 -6.13
C LEU A 77 3.53 -17.56 -7.47
N ASN A 78 2.26 -17.62 -7.87
CA ASN A 78 1.87 -18.16 -9.18
C ASN A 78 2.26 -17.23 -10.35
N GLY A 79 2.45 -15.93 -10.10
CA GLY A 79 2.69 -14.91 -11.12
C GLY A 79 1.41 -14.36 -11.74
N ASP A 80 0.26 -14.56 -11.07
CA ASP A 80 -1.01 -13.94 -11.46
C ASP A 80 -0.96 -12.42 -11.22
N ILE A 81 -0.16 -12.00 -10.24
CA ILE A 81 0.22 -10.62 -9.97
C ILE A 81 1.75 -10.51 -9.84
N ASP A 82 2.29 -9.32 -10.12
CA ASP A 82 3.73 -9.05 -10.08
C ASP A 82 4.17 -8.49 -8.72
N PHE A 83 3.30 -7.71 -8.08
CA PHE A 83 3.53 -7.04 -6.79
C PHE A 83 2.28 -7.12 -5.91
N THR A 84 2.46 -7.11 -4.61
CA THR A 84 1.37 -6.88 -3.67
C THR A 84 1.66 -5.72 -2.73
N ALA A 85 0.65 -4.85 -2.52
CA ALA A 85 0.70 -3.77 -1.55
C ALA A 85 0.21 -4.20 -0.16
N THR A 86 -0.34 -5.40 -0.02
CA THR A 86 -0.88 -5.93 1.23
C THR A 86 0.26 -6.34 2.17
N PHE A 87 0.27 -5.83 3.42
CA PHE A 87 1.37 -6.11 4.34
C PHE A 87 1.12 -7.32 5.25
N GLY A 88 0.14 -7.28 6.14
CA GLY A 88 0.03 -8.23 7.26
C GLY A 88 -0.09 -9.70 6.85
N THR A 89 -0.99 -10.03 5.90
CA THR A 89 -1.14 -11.41 5.40
C THR A 89 0.06 -11.87 4.59
N THR A 90 0.72 -10.97 3.87
CA THR A 90 1.97 -11.27 3.14
C THR A 90 3.11 -11.59 4.12
N LEU A 91 3.28 -10.77 5.18
CA LEU A 91 4.27 -11.04 6.23
C LEU A 91 4.03 -12.40 6.88
N ARG A 92 2.77 -12.72 7.18
CA ARG A 92 2.42 -14.04 7.72
C ARG A 92 2.81 -15.18 6.76
N GLY A 93 2.58 -15.02 5.45
CA GLY A 93 3.03 -15.98 4.44
C GLY A 93 4.55 -16.17 4.46
N ILE A 94 5.32 -15.09 4.56
CA ILE A 94 6.78 -15.12 4.67
C ILE A 94 7.22 -15.86 5.95
N VAL A 95 6.60 -15.56 7.08
CA VAL A 95 6.87 -16.27 8.34
C VAL A 95 6.55 -17.77 8.20
N GLY A 96 5.51 -18.11 7.44
CA GLY A 96 5.13 -19.49 7.09
C GLY A 96 6.01 -20.16 6.02
N GLY A 97 7.05 -19.46 5.52
CA GLY A 97 8.02 -20.05 4.58
C GLY A 97 7.79 -19.69 3.10
N PHE A 98 6.86 -18.79 2.77
CA PHE A 98 6.68 -18.36 1.38
C PHE A 98 7.92 -17.60 0.88
N PRO A 99 8.42 -17.90 -0.33
CA PRO A 99 9.58 -17.22 -0.92
C PRO A 99 9.18 -15.83 -1.47
N ILE A 100 8.84 -14.94 -0.56
CA ILE A 100 8.43 -13.56 -0.81
C ILE A 100 9.32 -12.63 0.02
N LYS A 101 9.64 -11.46 -0.50
CA LYS A 101 10.35 -10.39 0.20
C LYS A 101 9.61 -9.06 0.08
N PHE A 102 9.61 -8.29 1.15
CA PHE A 102 9.30 -6.87 1.06
C PHE A 102 10.49 -6.12 0.48
N VAL A 103 10.22 -5.24 -0.49
CA VAL A 103 11.22 -4.39 -1.13
C VAL A 103 11.04 -2.91 -0.80
N ALA A 104 9.92 -2.53 -0.21
CA ALA A 104 9.66 -1.22 0.39
C ALA A 104 8.49 -1.30 1.37
N VAL A 105 8.50 -0.43 2.39
CA VAL A 105 7.36 -0.17 3.28
C VAL A 105 6.74 1.17 2.91
N SER A 106 5.44 1.20 2.61
CA SER A 106 4.74 2.43 2.29
C SER A 106 4.14 3.08 3.53
N VAL A 107 3.25 2.38 4.20
CA VAL A 107 2.59 2.83 5.43
C VAL A 107 3.16 2.05 6.60
N LYS A 108 3.93 2.72 7.46
CA LYS A 108 4.67 2.08 8.57
C LYS A 108 3.91 2.07 9.90
N LYS A 109 2.91 2.94 10.03
CA LYS A 109 2.06 3.00 11.23
C LYS A 109 0.63 2.62 10.86
N SER A 110 -0.05 1.93 11.77
CA SER A 110 -1.44 1.60 11.56
C SER A 110 -2.32 2.85 11.47
N GLU A 111 -3.27 2.83 10.56
CA GLU A 111 -4.33 3.85 10.41
C GLU A 111 -5.69 3.32 10.89
N HIS A 112 -5.69 2.18 11.61
CA HIS A 112 -6.92 1.53 12.06
C HIS A 112 -7.46 2.16 13.34
N PHE A 113 -8.78 2.11 13.44
CA PHE A 113 -9.55 2.46 14.62
C PHE A 113 -10.36 1.25 15.09
N LEU A 114 -10.50 1.10 16.38
CA LEU A 114 -11.39 0.13 17.00
C LEU A 114 -12.77 0.79 17.16
N ILE A 115 -13.66 0.52 16.21
CA ILE A 115 -15.01 1.05 16.17
C ILE A 115 -15.97 0.02 16.76
N VAL A 116 -16.84 0.49 17.63
CA VAL A 116 -17.77 -0.36 18.39
C VAL A 116 -19.19 0.16 18.32
N ARG A 117 -20.14 -0.69 18.66
CA ARG A 117 -21.55 -0.34 18.81
C ARG A 117 -21.75 0.67 19.95
N PRO A 118 -22.82 1.52 19.89
CA PRO A 118 -23.03 2.62 20.84
C PRO A 118 -23.12 2.20 22.31
N GLU A 119 -23.61 1.00 22.59
CA GLU A 119 -23.75 0.45 23.95
C GLU A 119 -22.42 0.07 24.60
N ILE A 120 -21.35 -0.17 23.80
CA ILE A 120 -20.01 -0.47 24.29
C ILE A 120 -19.30 0.85 24.57
N LYS A 121 -18.95 1.11 25.83
CA LYS A 121 -18.43 2.41 26.28
C LYS A 121 -16.94 2.40 26.55
N GLU A 122 -16.39 1.26 26.90
CA GLU A 122 -14.98 1.11 27.29
C GLU A 122 -14.44 -0.27 26.90
N ILE A 123 -13.12 -0.43 26.94
CA ILE A 123 -12.45 -1.66 26.49
C ILE A 123 -12.91 -2.90 27.27
N ARG A 124 -13.21 -2.77 28.56
CA ARG A 124 -13.68 -3.92 29.37
C ARG A 124 -15.01 -4.51 28.85
N ASP A 125 -15.84 -3.70 28.20
CA ASP A 125 -17.13 -4.15 27.67
C ASP A 125 -16.97 -5.08 26.45
N LEU A 126 -15.76 -5.17 25.89
CA LEU A 126 -15.41 -6.07 24.78
C LEU A 126 -15.24 -7.53 25.21
N ASN A 127 -15.28 -7.83 26.50
CA ASN A 127 -15.10 -9.19 26.99
C ASN A 127 -16.15 -10.17 26.41
N GLY A 128 -15.69 -11.20 25.70
CA GLY A 128 -16.52 -12.19 25.03
C GLY A 128 -17.19 -11.71 23.73
N LYS A 129 -16.99 -10.44 23.34
CA LYS A 129 -17.59 -9.82 22.15
C LYS A 129 -16.90 -10.24 20.86
N LYS A 130 -17.56 -10.00 19.71
CA LYS A 130 -17.08 -10.35 18.38
C LYS A 130 -16.41 -9.15 17.71
N LEU A 131 -15.18 -9.34 17.19
CA LEU A 131 -14.41 -8.35 16.45
C LEU A 131 -14.38 -8.72 14.95
N GLY A 132 -14.98 -7.91 14.10
CA GLY A 132 -14.85 -8.06 12.65
C GLY A 132 -13.49 -7.56 12.15
N VAL A 133 -12.74 -8.43 11.46
CA VAL A 133 -11.45 -8.16 10.86
C VAL A 133 -11.43 -8.58 9.39
N ALA A 134 -10.47 -8.08 8.60
CA ALA A 134 -10.35 -8.47 7.18
C ALA A 134 -9.95 -9.94 7.07
N THR A 135 -8.92 -10.33 7.79
CA THR A 135 -8.43 -11.71 7.88
C THR A 135 -7.92 -11.98 9.28
N LEU A 136 -8.01 -13.24 9.70
CA LEU A 136 -7.38 -13.62 10.97
C LEU A 136 -5.86 -13.41 10.88
N PHE A 137 -5.31 -12.80 11.92
CA PHE A 137 -3.90 -12.44 12.07
C PHE A 137 -3.40 -11.42 11.02
N GLY A 138 -4.28 -10.65 10.39
CA GLY A 138 -3.94 -9.52 9.53
C GLY A 138 -3.52 -8.29 10.31
N SER A 139 -3.03 -7.24 9.59
CA SER A 139 -2.60 -5.98 10.23
C SER A 139 -3.73 -5.30 11.01
N ASP A 140 -4.96 -5.41 10.56
CA ASP A 140 -6.13 -4.83 11.20
C ASP A 140 -6.50 -5.53 12.52
N GLN A 141 -6.41 -6.86 12.57
CA GLN A 141 -6.56 -7.59 13.83
C GLN A 141 -5.44 -7.22 14.81
N LYS A 142 -4.19 -7.24 14.34
CA LYS A 142 -3.04 -6.86 15.17
C LYS A 142 -3.19 -5.45 15.74
N ALA A 143 -3.69 -4.50 14.92
CA ALA A 143 -3.97 -3.14 15.38
C ALA A 143 -5.00 -3.11 16.52
N ALA A 144 -6.12 -3.81 16.39
CA ALA A 144 -7.12 -3.89 17.45
C ALA A 144 -6.56 -4.53 18.73
N GLU A 145 -5.77 -5.59 18.59
CA GLU A 145 -5.11 -6.26 19.71
C GLU A 145 -4.13 -5.34 20.44
N GLU A 146 -3.32 -4.55 19.70
CA GLU A 146 -2.41 -3.58 20.31
C GLU A 146 -3.17 -2.43 21.00
N MET A 147 -4.27 -1.94 20.40
CA MET A 147 -5.13 -0.95 21.03
C MET A 147 -5.73 -1.45 22.35
N ILE A 148 -6.19 -2.70 22.40
CA ILE A 148 -6.71 -3.33 23.63
C ILE A 148 -5.57 -3.46 24.66
N ARG A 149 -4.39 -3.90 24.22
CA ARG A 149 -3.22 -4.08 25.09
C ARG A 149 -2.71 -2.76 25.67
N SER A 150 -2.71 -1.67 24.88
CA SER A 150 -2.30 -0.34 25.33
C SER A 150 -3.20 0.23 26.44
N LYS A 151 -4.44 -0.26 26.55
CA LYS A 151 -5.37 0.10 27.64
C LYS A 151 -5.28 -0.84 28.84
N GLY A 152 -4.29 -1.74 28.88
CA GLY A 152 -4.06 -2.67 30.00
C GLY A 152 -4.91 -3.95 29.98
N PHE A 153 -5.53 -4.29 28.84
CA PHE A 153 -6.36 -5.49 28.72
C PHE A 153 -5.72 -6.56 27.87
N SER A 154 -6.11 -7.82 28.10
CA SER A 154 -5.68 -8.94 27.25
C SER A 154 -6.43 -8.95 25.93
N PRO A 155 -5.77 -9.04 24.77
CA PRO A 155 -6.46 -9.19 23.49
C PRO A 155 -7.33 -10.44 23.37
N ASN A 156 -7.05 -11.47 24.18
CA ASN A 156 -7.83 -12.72 24.18
C ASN A 156 -9.27 -12.54 24.69
N MET A 157 -9.59 -11.36 25.23
CA MET A 157 -10.96 -11.05 25.70
C MET A 157 -11.97 -10.93 24.56
N ILE A 158 -11.53 -10.65 23.32
CA ILE A 158 -12.39 -10.46 22.16
C ILE A 158 -12.22 -11.59 21.14
N LYS A 159 -13.29 -11.93 20.40
CA LYS A 159 -13.32 -13.04 19.44
C LYS A 159 -13.23 -12.50 18.01
N PRO A 160 -12.09 -12.61 17.29
CA PRO A 160 -11.98 -12.13 15.92
C PRO A 160 -12.74 -13.02 14.94
N ILE A 161 -13.43 -12.38 13.98
CA ILE A 161 -14.18 -13.01 12.88
C ILE A 161 -13.70 -12.38 11.56
N ALA A 162 -13.23 -13.21 10.63
CA ALA A 162 -12.80 -12.75 9.31
C ALA A 162 -14.00 -12.47 8.42
N LEU A 163 -14.16 -11.20 8.03
CA LEU A 163 -15.28 -10.69 7.23
C LEU A 163 -14.85 -10.07 5.90
N GLY A 164 -13.53 -9.97 5.63
CA GLY A 164 -13.04 -9.38 4.40
C GLY A 164 -13.00 -7.86 4.45
N GLU A 165 -13.53 -7.20 3.41
CA GLU A 165 -13.36 -5.79 3.13
C GLU A 165 -14.04 -4.86 4.14
N SER A 166 -13.57 -3.59 4.20
CA SER A 166 -14.09 -2.59 5.13
C SER A 166 -15.60 -2.32 4.99
N PRO A 167 -16.19 -2.23 3.78
CA PRO A 167 -17.63 -2.08 3.64
C PRO A 167 -18.43 -3.23 4.27
N VAL A 168 -17.97 -4.47 4.10
CA VAL A 168 -18.61 -5.67 4.67
C VAL A 168 -18.54 -5.65 6.20
N ARG A 169 -17.37 -5.27 6.77
CA ARG A 169 -17.20 -5.12 8.21
C ARG A 169 -18.10 -4.03 8.78
N ALA A 170 -18.17 -2.87 8.11
CA ALA A 170 -19.06 -1.79 8.51
C ALA A 170 -20.52 -2.23 8.51
N GLN A 171 -20.96 -2.96 7.49
CA GLN A 171 -22.32 -3.51 7.43
C GLN A 171 -22.58 -4.54 8.53
N ALA A 172 -21.62 -5.40 8.83
CA ALA A 172 -21.70 -6.38 9.91
C ALA A 172 -21.83 -5.71 11.29
N LEU A 173 -21.16 -4.57 11.51
CA LEU A 173 -21.32 -3.78 12.72
C LEU A 173 -22.71 -3.13 12.81
N ARG A 174 -23.19 -2.53 11.71
CA ARG A 174 -24.54 -1.93 11.65
C ARG A 174 -25.65 -2.94 11.93
N SER A 175 -25.54 -4.14 11.39
CA SER A 175 -26.52 -5.22 11.58
C SER A 175 -26.42 -5.93 12.93
N GLY A 176 -25.38 -5.66 13.73
CA GLY A 176 -25.15 -6.35 15.00
C GLY A 176 -24.60 -7.77 14.87
N LEU A 177 -24.13 -8.17 13.69
CA LEU A 177 -23.45 -9.47 13.50
C LEU A 177 -22.14 -9.52 14.29
N VAL A 178 -21.47 -8.38 14.42
CA VAL A 178 -20.30 -8.17 15.28
C VAL A 178 -20.49 -6.95 16.18
N ASP A 179 -19.78 -6.92 17.29
CA ASP A 179 -19.86 -5.89 18.32
C ASP A 179 -18.83 -4.77 18.11
N ALA A 180 -17.74 -5.12 17.48
CA ALA A 180 -16.62 -4.25 17.18
C ALA A 180 -16.03 -4.56 15.81
N ILE A 181 -15.36 -3.58 15.19
CA ILE A 181 -14.57 -3.78 13.97
C ILE A 181 -13.27 -2.99 14.05
N SER A 182 -12.25 -3.49 13.34
CA SER A 182 -11.02 -2.73 13.08
C SER A 182 -11.06 -2.21 11.65
N VAL A 183 -11.14 -0.91 11.45
CA VAL A 183 -11.22 -0.24 10.14
C VAL A 183 -10.37 1.01 10.09
N SER A 184 -9.96 1.40 8.87
CA SER A 184 -9.27 2.67 8.62
C SER A 184 -10.22 3.68 7.97
N SER A 185 -9.78 4.95 7.91
CA SER A 185 -10.52 6.00 7.21
C SER A 185 -10.73 5.64 5.72
N PRO A 186 -11.90 5.99 5.16
CA PRO A 186 -12.94 6.87 5.73
C PRO A 186 -14.00 6.17 6.61
N PHE A 187 -13.97 4.86 6.78
CA PHE A 187 -15.04 4.09 7.44
C PHE A 187 -15.18 4.42 8.92
N ASP A 188 -14.08 4.68 9.63
CA ASP A 188 -14.11 5.11 11.02
C ASP A 188 -14.91 6.42 11.19
N LEU A 189 -14.65 7.42 10.33
CA LEU A 189 -15.33 8.71 10.38
C LEU A 189 -16.81 8.59 10.00
N THR A 190 -17.12 7.82 8.95
CA THR A 190 -18.50 7.57 8.53
C THR A 190 -19.31 6.91 9.66
N LEU A 191 -18.78 5.86 10.27
CA LEU A 191 -19.46 5.16 11.35
C LEU A 191 -19.65 6.05 12.59
N GLN A 192 -18.68 6.92 12.89
CA GLN A 192 -18.82 7.88 13.99
C GLN A 192 -19.96 8.88 13.75
N THR A 193 -20.18 9.34 12.52
CA THR A 193 -21.34 10.20 12.20
C THR A 193 -22.68 9.46 12.32
N GLU A 194 -22.67 8.13 12.22
CA GLU A 194 -23.83 7.27 12.41
C GLU A 194 -24.07 6.89 13.89
N GLY A 195 -23.24 7.39 14.83
CA GLY A 195 -23.38 7.18 16.27
C GLY A 195 -22.56 6.00 16.82
N PHE A 196 -21.77 5.30 16.01
CA PHE A 196 -20.81 4.30 16.49
C PHE A 196 -19.62 4.99 17.18
N ARG A 197 -18.90 4.27 18.04
CA ARG A 197 -17.85 4.85 18.88
C ARG A 197 -16.47 4.34 18.50
N ALA A 198 -15.50 5.24 18.43
CA ALA A 198 -14.09 4.87 18.38
C ALA A 198 -13.56 4.74 19.83
N LEU A 199 -13.26 3.52 20.27
CA LEU A 199 -12.68 3.28 21.60
C LEU A 199 -11.18 3.51 21.63
N ALA A 200 -10.50 3.26 20.51
CA ALA A 200 -9.06 3.46 20.36
C ALA A 200 -8.72 3.68 18.89
N GLY A 201 -7.52 4.17 18.62
CA GLY A 201 -7.06 4.49 17.28
C GLY A 201 -5.53 4.50 17.14
N PRO A 202 -4.99 5.03 16.03
CA PRO A 202 -3.56 4.99 15.73
C PRO A 202 -2.64 5.53 16.82
N LYS A 203 -3.08 6.54 17.57
CA LYS A 203 -2.33 7.15 18.67
C LYS A 203 -2.16 6.24 19.90
N ASP A 204 -2.93 5.17 19.97
CA ASP A 204 -2.88 4.19 21.06
C ASP A 204 -1.94 3.02 20.73
N ILE A 205 -1.19 3.10 19.61
CA ILE A 205 -0.25 2.08 19.15
C ILE A 205 1.15 2.69 19.09
N ASP A 206 2.04 2.27 19.98
CA ASP A 206 3.40 2.82 20.09
C ASP A 206 4.41 2.13 19.16
N MET A 207 4.10 0.94 18.66
CA MET A 207 4.99 0.18 17.79
C MET A 207 4.75 0.46 16.31
N ALA A 208 5.76 0.20 15.47
CA ALA A 208 5.54 0.11 14.04
C ALA A 208 4.56 -1.05 13.74
N LEU A 209 3.51 -0.73 13.02
CA LEU A 209 2.51 -1.70 12.59
C LEU A 209 2.12 -1.41 11.14
N PRO A 210 2.98 -1.84 10.17
CA PRO A 210 2.76 -1.53 8.77
C PRO A 210 1.47 -2.13 8.22
N THR A 211 0.81 -1.35 7.38
CA THR A 211 -0.43 -1.77 6.70
C THR A 211 -0.24 -1.94 5.20
N SER A 212 0.78 -1.26 4.63
CA SER A 212 1.05 -1.29 3.20
C SER A 212 2.55 -1.21 2.89
N GLY A 213 2.96 -1.86 1.80
CA GLY A 213 4.33 -1.87 1.30
C GLY A 213 4.38 -2.43 -0.12
N ILE A 214 5.54 -2.75 -0.62
CA ILE A 214 5.71 -3.53 -1.85
C ILE A 214 6.38 -4.85 -1.50
N ALA A 215 5.73 -5.95 -1.81
CA ALA A 215 6.33 -7.28 -1.72
C ALA A 215 6.29 -7.98 -3.07
N VAL A 216 7.31 -8.82 -3.29
CA VAL A 216 7.54 -9.55 -4.53
C VAL A 216 7.93 -11.00 -4.25
N ALA A 217 7.65 -11.91 -5.18
CA ALA A 217 8.23 -13.24 -5.13
C ALA A 217 9.76 -13.17 -5.31
N THR A 218 10.51 -13.95 -4.54
CA THR A 218 11.99 -13.94 -4.55
C THR A 218 12.57 -14.18 -5.95
N ARG A 219 11.88 -14.98 -6.78
CA ARG A 219 12.29 -15.20 -8.17
C ARG A 219 12.33 -13.90 -9.00
N LEU A 220 11.42 -12.93 -8.74
CA LEU A 220 11.39 -11.67 -9.48
C LEU A 220 12.60 -10.79 -9.11
N LEU A 221 13.06 -10.81 -7.86
CA LEU A 221 14.29 -10.15 -7.43
C LEU A 221 15.52 -10.65 -8.19
N GLN A 222 15.57 -11.96 -8.47
CA GLN A 222 16.68 -12.57 -9.20
C GLN A 222 16.59 -12.34 -10.72
N GLN A 223 15.39 -12.44 -11.29
CA GLN A 223 15.18 -12.40 -12.74
C GLN A 223 15.09 -10.98 -13.30
N ASN A 224 14.50 -10.04 -12.57
CA ASN A 224 14.28 -8.68 -13.08
C ASN A 224 14.39 -7.59 -12.00
N PRO A 225 15.56 -7.40 -11.38
CA PRO A 225 15.76 -6.39 -10.34
C PRO A 225 15.49 -4.96 -10.81
N GLN A 226 15.78 -4.65 -12.08
CA GLN A 226 15.53 -3.32 -12.63
C GLN A 226 14.04 -2.98 -12.73
N HIS A 227 13.19 -3.99 -12.96
CA HIS A 227 11.75 -3.81 -12.94
C HIS A 227 11.24 -3.42 -11.55
N ILE A 228 11.73 -4.10 -10.52
CA ILE A 228 11.42 -3.80 -9.12
C ILE A 228 11.91 -2.39 -8.75
N LYS A 229 13.14 -2.04 -9.13
CA LYS A 229 13.72 -0.73 -8.86
C LYS A 229 12.89 0.41 -9.42
N ARG A 230 12.36 0.27 -10.64
CA ARG A 230 11.44 1.25 -11.26
C ARG A 230 10.15 1.40 -10.47
N VAL A 231 9.52 0.29 -10.03
CA VAL A 231 8.30 0.34 -9.21
C VAL A 231 8.56 1.04 -7.88
N VAL A 232 9.65 0.70 -7.21
CA VAL A 232 10.06 1.34 -5.95
C VAL A 232 10.33 2.84 -6.15
N ARG A 233 10.99 3.23 -7.25
CA ARG A 233 11.27 4.64 -7.56
C ARG A 233 9.98 5.44 -7.76
N ALA A 234 9.02 4.91 -8.51
CA ALA A 234 7.71 5.52 -8.71
C ALA A 234 6.97 5.72 -7.37
N LEU A 235 6.99 4.71 -6.48
CA LEU A 235 6.40 4.82 -5.16
C LEU A 235 7.09 5.89 -4.31
N MET A 236 8.42 5.97 -4.30
CA MET A 236 9.15 6.96 -3.50
C MET A 236 8.94 8.39 -4.02
N LYS A 237 8.79 8.59 -5.34
CA LYS A 237 8.34 9.87 -5.91
C LYS A 237 6.94 10.23 -5.42
N ALA A 238 6.02 9.27 -5.38
CA ALA A 238 4.66 9.47 -4.87
C ALA A 238 4.63 9.79 -3.38
N HIS A 239 5.46 9.16 -2.56
CA HIS A 239 5.60 9.51 -1.14
C HIS A 239 6.00 10.98 -0.97
N ARG A 240 7.06 11.41 -1.66
CA ARG A 240 7.48 12.82 -1.65
C ARG A 240 6.34 13.74 -2.07
N PHE A 241 5.65 13.40 -3.15
CA PHE A 241 4.53 14.19 -3.63
C PHE A 241 3.42 14.33 -2.56
N VAL A 242 3.05 13.23 -1.89
CA VAL A 242 2.06 13.24 -0.82
C VAL A 242 2.49 14.16 0.32
N PHE A 243 3.75 14.12 0.75
CA PHE A 243 4.26 14.99 1.81
C PHE A 243 4.24 16.48 1.45
N GLU A 244 4.51 16.81 0.18
CA GLU A 244 4.75 18.18 -0.26
C GLU A 244 3.51 18.84 -0.88
N ASN A 245 2.52 18.06 -1.34
CA ASN A 245 1.43 18.56 -2.20
C ASN A 245 0.04 18.21 -1.67
N ARG A 246 -0.29 18.69 -0.45
CA ARG A 246 -1.61 18.49 0.16
C ARG A 246 -2.77 18.88 -0.79
N LYS A 247 -2.67 20.08 -1.38
CA LYS A 247 -3.71 20.64 -2.27
C LYS A 247 -4.03 19.77 -3.48
N GLU A 248 -3.06 18.98 -3.95
CA GLU A 248 -3.25 18.08 -5.08
C GLU A 248 -3.56 16.65 -4.64
N THR A 249 -3.08 16.24 -3.46
CA THR A 249 -3.30 14.89 -2.91
C THR A 249 -4.73 14.71 -2.41
N VAL A 250 -5.27 15.66 -1.65
CA VAL A 250 -6.63 15.57 -1.08
C VAL A 250 -7.70 15.36 -2.15
N PRO A 251 -7.74 16.09 -3.28
CA PRO A 251 -8.67 15.80 -4.37
C PRO A 251 -8.56 14.38 -4.95
N GLN A 252 -7.35 13.79 -4.95
CA GLN A 252 -7.19 12.41 -5.39
C GLN A 252 -7.74 11.40 -4.38
N MET A 253 -7.63 11.68 -3.07
CA MET A 253 -8.24 10.88 -2.01
C MET A 253 -9.76 10.92 -2.09
N ILE A 254 -10.36 12.11 -2.27
CA ILE A 254 -11.80 12.30 -2.48
C ILE A 254 -12.28 11.41 -3.64
N ARG A 255 -11.64 11.55 -4.79
CA ARG A 255 -12.02 10.83 -6.01
C ARG A 255 -11.80 9.33 -5.92
N TYR A 256 -10.76 8.88 -5.20
CA TYR A 256 -10.44 7.46 -5.05
C TYR A 256 -11.41 6.74 -4.12
N LEU A 257 -11.77 7.36 -2.99
CA LEU A 257 -12.58 6.73 -1.95
C LEU A 257 -14.03 7.23 -1.94
N GLU A 258 -14.38 8.17 -2.83
CA GLU A 258 -15.74 8.78 -2.92
C GLU A 258 -16.18 9.37 -1.56
N GLN A 259 -15.20 9.94 -0.84
CA GLN A 259 -15.40 10.53 0.49
C GLN A 259 -15.66 12.04 0.41
N SER A 260 -16.25 12.61 1.46
CA SER A 260 -16.45 14.06 1.53
C SER A 260 -15.11 14.82 1.64
N PRO A 261 -15.06 16.09 1.22
CA PRO A 261 -13.87 16.93 1.37
C PRO A 261 -13.38 17.00 2.82
N GLU A 262 -14.28 17.14 3.78
CA GLU A 262 -13.96 17.20 5.20
C GLU A 262 -13.27 15.91 5.69
N VAL A 263 -13.82 14.76 5.33
CA VAL A 263 -13.24 13.45 5.66
C VAL A 263 -11.88 13.28 5.02
N ALA A 264 -11.69 13.70 3.76
CA ALA A 264 -10.42 13.61 3.06
C ALA A 264 -9.34 14.49 3.69
N GLU A 265 -9.68 15.72 4.08
CA GLU A 265 -8.76 16.65 4.75
C GLU A 265 -8.27 16.08 6.09
N ARG A 266 -9.18 15.54 6.90
CA ARG A 266 -8.82 14.87 8.17
C ARG A 266 -7.99 13.61 7.97
N SER A 267 -8.33 12.81 6.95
CA SER A 267 -7.62 11.59 6.61
C SER A 267 -6.22 11.87 6.06
N TYR A 268 -5.99 13.00 5.38
CA TYR A 268 -4.67 13.35 4.86
C TYR A 268 -3.61 13.42 5.97
N ASP A 269 -3.93 14.05 7.11
CA ASP A 269 -2.98 14.13 8.22
C ASP A 269 -2.64 12.75 8.80
N LEU A 270 -3.62 11.84 8.86
CA LEU A 270 -3.36 10.44 9.24
C LEU A 270 -2.44 9.75 8.23
N VAL A 271 -2.69 9.91 6.93
CA VAL A 271 -1.84 9.35 5.87
C VAL A 271 -0.41 9.85 6.02
N VAL A 272 -0.19 11.17 6.08
CA VAL A 272 1.16 11.76 6.19
C VAL A 272 1.90 11.26 7.43
N ASN A 273 1.20 11.13 8.57
CA ASN A 273 1.80 10.67 9.83
C ASN A 273 2.09 9.16 9.85
N SER A 274 1.43 8.38 9.00
CA SER A 274 1.59 6.93 8.91
C SER A 274 2.59 6.48 7.86
N LEU A 275 2.89 7.31 6.85
CA LEU A 275 3.83 6.97 5.79
C LEU A 275 5.27 6.79 6.29
N SER A 276 5.98 5.85 5.70
CA SER A 276 7.44 5.76 5.82
C SER A 276 8.08 6.80 4.90
N ARG A 277 8.86 7.74 5.45
CA ARG A 277 9.50 8.80 4.66
C ARG A 277 10.55 8.25 3.69
N ASN A 278 11.26 7.23 4.11
CA ASN A 278 12.34 6.60 3.33
C ASN A 278 11.97 5.22 2.76
N GLY A 279 10.78 4.70 3.04
CA GLY A 279 10.36 3.39 2.57
C GLY A 279 10.83 2.22 3.45
N GLU A 280 11.38 2.50 4.64
CA GLU A 280 11.92 1.48 5.56
C GLU A 280 11.24 1.50 6.92
N ILE A 281 11.37 0.41 7.65
CA ILE A 281 11.30 0.28 9.10
C ILE A 281 12.58 -0.39 9.59
N THR A 282 12.91 -0.25 10.87
CA THR A 282 14.15 -0.75 11.45
C THR A 282 14.17 -2.28 11.54
N ASP A 283 15.35 -2.87 11.63
CA ASP A 283 15.50 -4.32 11.80
C ASP A 283 14.82 -4.81 13.09
N GLN A 284 14.91 -4.04 14.17
CA GLN A 284 14.24 -4.33 15.41
C GLN A 284 12.70 -4.33 15.27
N GLU A 285 12.14 -3.41 14.45
CA GLU A 285 10.71 -3.40 14.15
C GLU A 285 10.30 -4.64 13.33
N TRP A 286 11.14 -5.08 12.37
CA TRP A 286 10.90 -6.33 11.63
C TRP A 286 10.87 -7.55 12.54
N GLU A 287 11.83 -7.66 13.44
CA GLU A 287 11.90 -8.77 14.41
C GLU A 287 10.69 -8.78 15.34
N ALA A 288 10.25 -7.61 15.81
CA ALA A 288 9.05 -7.48 16.62
C ALA A 288 7.79 -7.92 15.86
N LEU A 289 7.64 -7.51 14.59
CA LEU A 289 6.52 -7.88 13.74
C LEU A 289 6.44 -9.38 13.45
N THR A 290 7.58 -10.05 13.37
CA THR A 290 7.67 -11.51 13.17
C THR A 290 7.67 -12.30 14.48
N GLU A 291 7.52 -11.63 15.62
CA GLU A 291 7.64 -12.23 16.96
C GLU A 291 9.00 -12.96 17.11
N LYS A 292 10.07 -12.40 16.54
CA LYS A 292 11.43 -12.96 16.48
C LYS A 292 11.54 -14.34 15.79
N LYS A 293 10.53 -14.74 15.02
CA LYS A 293 10.55 -15.99 14.24
C LYS A 293 11.39 -15.89 12.97
N LYS A 294 11.64 -14.65 12.50
CA LYS A 294 12.43 -14.32 11.33
C LYS A 294 13.27 -13.08 11.58
N THR A 295 14.49 -13.06 11.04
CA THR A 295 15.33 -11.86 11.00
C THR A 295 14.80 -10.89 9.93
N ALA A 296 15.24 -9.64 10.00
CA ALA A 296 14.88 -8.63 9.01
C ALA A 296 15.25 -9.09 7.59
N ASP A 297 16.43 -9.61 7.37
CA ASP A 297 16.92 -10.05 6.05
C ASP A 297 16.17 -11.28 5.49
N GLU A 298 15.54 -12.07 6.35
CA GLU A 298 14.68 -13.16 5.89
C GLU A 298 13.34 -12.64 5.33
N VAL A 299 12.87 -11.47 5.75
CA VAL A 299 11.56 -10.92 5.35
C VAL A 299 11.66 -9.81 4.31
N ARG A 300 12.78 -9.10 4.22
CA ARG A 300 12.96 -7.96 3.33
C ARG A 300 14.23 -8.05 2.49
N ASP A 301 14.24 -7.29 1.37
CA ASP A 301 15.43 -6.93 0.62
C ASP A 301 15.32 -5.46 0.20
N PHE A 302 16.04 -4.58 0.88
CA PHE A 302 16.02 -3.13 0.64
C PHE A 302 17.20 -2.65 -0.22
N THR A 303 17.94 -3.54 -0.86
CA THR A 303 19.09 -3.19 -1.71
C THR A 303 18.68 -2.18 -2.78
N LEU A 304 17.63 -2.48 -3.55
CA LEU A 304 17.14 -1.61 -4.62
C LEU A 304 16.50 -0.32 -4.08
N LEU A 305 15.83 -0.39 -2.94
CA LEU A 305 15.28 0.79 -2.27
C LEU A 305 16.38 1.78 -1.88
N ARG A 306 17.49 1.29 -1.31
CA ARG A 306 18.63 2.13 -0.90
C ARG A 306 19.33 2.79 -2.10
N GLU A 307 19.37 2.12 -3.25
CA GLU A 307 19.82 2.76 -4.49
C GLU A 307 18.87 3.90 -4.90
N VAL A 308 17.55 3.66 -4.88
CA VAL A 308 16.54 4.67 -5.20
C VAL A 308 16.61 5.86 -4.23
N GLN A 309 16.80 5.61 -2.93
CA GLN A 309 16.97 6.67 -1.93
C GLN A 309 18.14 7.59 -2.27
N LYS A 310 19.30 7.01 -2.68
CA LYS A 310 20.47 7.78 -3.11
C LYS A 310 20.16 8.62 -4.35
N GLU A 311 19.53 8.02 -5.38
CA GLU A 311 19.15 8.72 -6.62
C GLU A 311 18.21 9.89 -6.36
N LEU A 312 17.21 9.68 -5.51
CA LEU A 312 16.20 10.68 -5.16
C LEU A 312 16.61 11.60 -4.01
N LYS A 313 17.83 11.43 -3.43
CA LYS A 313 18.32 12.19 -2.27
C LYS A 313 17.36 12.14 -1.06
N ILE A 314 16.77 10.98 -0.81
CA ILE A 314 15.92 10.71 0.35
C ILE A 314 16.83 10.32 1.53
N ARG A 315 16.60 10.96 2.68
CA ARG A 315 17.32 10.69 3.94
C ARG A 315 16.43 9.96 4.95
#